data_0607c293d11e9012a9af9c9db7df5eb1
#
_entry.id   0607c293d11e9012a9af9c9db7df5eb1
#
_cell.length_a   1.000
_cell.length_b   1.000
_cell.length_c   1.000
_cell.angle_alpha   90.00
_cell.angle_beta   90.00
_cell.angle_gamma   90.00
#
_symmetry.space_group_name_H-M   'P 1'
#
loop_
_entity.id
_entity.type
_entity.pdbx_description
1 polymer ?
#
loop_
_entity_poly.entity_id
_entity_poly.type
_entity_poly.pdbx_seq_one_letter_code
_entity_poly.pdbx_strand_id
1 'polypeptide(L)'
;SLNKKVYINRIVISGNTRTQDDVIRREIGVSEGGLYSRSLLRSSLLKLRRLGYFSDVQISTSEVEGMPDKIDVIYSVEETQTGAVSFSVSHSNNYGISLGAGIQEKNIFGSGNTLNADFKVSESYNRVSFYFMNPNYNDQGHSVSIGAFKSEINDDDVAENSYEIDTLGFSFGYGIPLSNDTRIN
;
A
#
# COMPACT_ATOMS: atom_id res chain seq x y z
N SER A 1 42.49 7.48 14.69
CA SER A 1 42.09 6.10 14.36
C SER A 1 41.46 6.11 12.99
N LEU A 2 42.11 5.42 12.03
CA LEU A 2 41.53 5.19 10.69
C LEU A 2 40.17 4.52 10.88
N ASN A 3 39.10 5.18 10.45
CA ASN A 3 37.77 4.60 10.41
C ASN A 3 37.80 3.39 9.47
N LYS A 4 37.84 2.19 10.05
CA LYS A 4 37.82 0.94 9.30
C LYS A 4 36.51 0.87 8.54
N LYS A 5 36.57 0.76 7.20
CA LYS A 5 35.36 0.59 6.38
C LYS A 5 34.76 -0.78 6.67
N VAL A 6 33.47 -0.82 6.94
CA VAL A 6 32.69 -2.03 7.19
C VAL A 6 31.71 -2.21 6.02
N TYR A 7 31.63 -3.42 5.52
CA TYR A 7 30.77 -3.77 4.39
C TYR A 7 29.63 -4.68 4.83
N ILE A 8 28.51 -4.60 4.14
CA ILE A 8 27.38 -5.48 4.38
C ILE A 8 27.65 -6.82 3.69
N ASN A 9 27.69 -7.89 4.45
CA ASN A 9 27.83 -9.24 3.93
C ASN A 9 26.49 -9.73 3.37
N ARG A 10 25.46 -9.69 4.20
CA ARG A 10 24.13 -10.22 3.86
C ARG A 10 23.05 -9.38 4.53
N ILE A 11 21.89 -9.28 3.85
CA ILE A 11 20.67 -8.68 4.38
C ILE A 11 19.66 -9.81 4.63
N VAL A 12 19.30 -10.00 5.90
CA VAL A 12 18.34 -11.01 6.35
C VAL A 12 17.04 -10.28 6.73
N ILE A 13 15.92 -10.80 6.25
CA ILE A 13 14.57 -10.32 6.62
C ILE A 13 13.89 -11.46 7.39
N SER A 14 13.25 -11.13 8.49
CA SER A 14 12.55 -12.09 9.34
C SER A 14 11.27 -11.53 9.87
N GLY A 15 10.26 -12.40 10.11
CA GLY A 15 8.95 -12.03 10.64
C GLY A 15 7.91 -11.69 9.58
N ASN A 16 8.28 -11.62 8.30
CA ASN A 16 7.37 -11.40 7.18
C ASN A 16 6.70 -12.70 6.74
N THR A 17 5.63 -13.07 7.43
CA THR A 17 4.88 -14.32 7.14
C THR A 17 3.91 -14.18 5.97
N ARG A 18 3.40 -12.96 5.72
CA ARG A 18 2.47 -12.63 4.62
C ARG A 18 3.14 -11.75 3.57
N THR A 19 3.82 -10.69 4.01
CA THR A 19 4.47 -9.72 3.11
C THR A 19 5.63 -10.37 2.38
N GLN A 20 5.64 -10.26 1.07
CA GLN A 20 6.69 -10.82 0.22
C GLN A 20 8.02 -10.11 0.48
N ASP A 21 9.11 -10.83 0.35
CA ASP A 21 10.47 -10.37 0.66
C ASP A 21 10.88 -9.17 -0.21
N ASP A 22 10.50 -9.18 -1.48
CA ASP A 22 10.77 -8.10 -2.45
C ASP A 22 10.08 -6.78 -2.07
N VAL A 23 8.90 -6.84 -1.45
CA VAL A 23 8.19 -5.65 -0.94
C VAL A 23 8.99 -4.93 0.14
N ILE A 24 9.69 -5.69 0.98
CA ILE A 24 10.56 -5.16 2.02
C ILE A 24 11.90 -4.70 1.41
N ARG A 25 12.50 -5.52 0.56
CA ARG A 25 13.82 -5.25 -0.03
C ARG A 25 13.87 -3.98 -0.86
N ARG A 26 12.81 -3.67 -1.59
CA ARG A 26 12.74 -2.43 -2.39
C ARG A 26 12.76 -1.14 -1.56
N GLU A 27 12.39 -1.21 -0.28
CA GLU A 27 12.45 -0.08 0.65
C GLU A 27 13.81 0.06 1.34
N ILE A 28 14.66 -0.96 1.23
CA ILE A 28 15.98 -1.00 1.85
C ILE A 28 16.97 -0.22 0.96
N GLY A 29 17.54 0.85 1.51
CA GLY A 29 18.47 1.75 0.78
C GLY A 29 19.93 1.28 0.79
N VAL A 30 20.21 0.06 1.25
CA VAL A 30 21.54 -0.55 1.28
C VAL A 30 21.52 -1.86 0.49
N SER A 31 22.67 -2.28 -0.02
CA SER A 31 22.83 -3.54 -0.77
C SER A 31 23.91 -4.41 -0.14
N GLU A 32 23.80 -5.71 -0.37
CA GLU A 32 24.83 -6.67 -0.04
C GLU A 32 26.13 -6.35 -0.81
N GLY A 33 27.26 -6.45 -0.15
CA GLY A 33 28.55 -6.00 -0.68
C GLY A 33 28.79 -4.46 -0.59
N GLY A 34 27.78 -3.69 -0.28
CA GLY A 34 27.87 -2.24 -0.14
C GLY A 34 28.48 -1.80 1.19
N LEU A 35 28.86 -0.52 1.27
CA LEU A 35 29.41 0.08 2.47
C LEU A 35 28.30 0.24 3.52
N TYR A 36 28.60 -0.15 4.76
CA TYR A 36 27.71 0.08 5.88
C TYR A 36 27.47 1.57 6.11
N SER A 37 26.20 1.95 6.17
CA SER A 37 25.77 3.33 6.43
C SER A 37 24.61 3.37 7.41
N ARG A 38 24.87 3.89 8.61
CA ARG A 38 23.83 4.03 9.65
C ARG A 38 22.68 4.93 9.21
N SER A 39 22.98 5.98 8.42
CA SER A 39 21.95 6.89 7.91
C SER A 39 21.02 6.22 6.90
N LEU A 40 21.54 5.37 6.01
CA LEU A 40 20.75 4.62 5.04
C LEU A 40 19.90 3.54 5.75
N LEU A 41 20.44 2.87 6.77
CA LEU A 41 19.65 1.92 7.57
C LEU A 41 18.50 2.62 8.29
N ARG A 42 18.76 3.80 8.88
CA ARG A 42 17.70 4.58 9.52
C ARG A 42 16.64 5.07 8.52
N SER A 43 17.04 5.47 7.34
CA SER A 43 16.11 5.83 6.26
C SER A 43 15.25 4.64 5.84
N SER A 44 15.85 3.47 5.66
CA SER A 44 15.13 2.21 5.37
C SER A 44 14.12 1.85 6.45
N LEU A 45 14.51 1.98 7.73
CA LEU A 45 13.60 1.76 8.86
C LEU A 45 12.36 2.68 8.78
N LEU A 46 12.57 3.97 8.50
CA LEU A 46 11.47 4.91 8.39
C LEU A 46 10.57 4.62 7.18
N LYS A 47 11.13 4.20 6.05
CA LYS A 47 10.36 3.80 4.87
C LYS A 47 9.50 2.57 5.17
N LEU A 48 10.07 1.53 5.77
CA LEU A 48 9.33 0.33 6.16
C LEU A 48 8.19 0.62 7.13
N ARG A 49 8.41 1.48 8.13
CA ARG A 49 7.36 1.90 9.05
C ARG A 49 6.24 2.69 8.37
N ARG A 50 6.56 3.49 7.35
CA ARG A 50 5.57 4.27 6.57
C ARG A 50 4.66 3.41 5.71
N LEU A 51 5.05 2.18 5.36
CA LEU A 51 4.19 1.26 4.61
C LEU A 51 2.90 0.94 5.38
N GLY A 52 2.95 0.93 6.72
CA GLY A 52 1.81 0.58 7.57
C GLY A 52 1.46 -0.91 7.53
N TYR A 53 2.39 -1.77 7.11
CA TYR A 53 2.22 -3.22 7.09
C TYR A 53 2.73 -3.89 8.36
N PHE A 54 3.51 -3.15 9.15
CA PHE A 54 4.20 -3.65 10.32
C PHE A 54 3.84 -2.83 11.56
N SER A 55 3.57 -3.52 12.67
CA SER A 55 3.41 -2.92 14.00
C SER A 55 4.76 -2.50 14.58
N ASP A 56 5.82 -3.27 14.29
CA ASP A 56 7.19 -2.93 14.65
C ASP A 56 8.18 -3.34 13.55
N VAL A 57 9.26 -2.57 13.46
CA VAL A 57 10.40 -2.85 12.58
C VAL A 57 11.67 -2.56 13.36
N GLN A 58 12.54 -3.54 13.48
CA GLN A 58 13.83 -3.44 14.15
C GLN A 58 14.96 -3.80 13.19
N ILE A 59 16.08 -3.12 13.35
CA ILE A 59 17.31 -3.42 12.60
C ILE A 59 18.39 -3.77 13.62
N SER A 60 19.00 -4.92 13.42
CA SER A 60 20.17 -5.35 14.16
C SER A 60 21.31 -5.71 13.21
N THR A 61 22.52 -5.74 13.74
CA THR A 61 23.72 -6.10 12.99
C THR A 61 24.44 -7.21 13.74
N SER A 62 24.98 -8.17 12.99
CA SER A 62 25.80 -9.26 13.53
C SER A 62 27.15 -9.30 12.81
N GLU A 63 28.22 -9.45 13.56
CA GLU A 63 29.55 -9.66 13.00
C GLU A 63 29.64 -11.04 12.30
N VAL A 64 30.39 -11.10 11.20
CA VAL A 64 30.61 -12.33 10.47
C VAL A 64 31.92 -12.97 10.95
N GLU A 65 31.85 -14.22 11.40
CA GLU A 65 33.01 -14.95 11.88
C GLU A 65 34.10 -15.04 10.82
N GLY A 66 35.34 -14.68 11.20
CA GLY A 66 36.49 -14.67 10.29
C GLY A 66 36.55 -13.49 9.30
N MET A 67 35.59 -12.56 9.34
CA MET A 67 35.54 -11.39 8.44
C MET A 67 35.30 -10.09 9.23
N PRO A 68 36.33 -9.51 9.87
CA PRO A 68 36.18 -8.38 10.79
C PRO A 68 35.79 -7.06 10.11
N ASP A 69 35.76 -7.00 8.79
CA ASP A 69 35.33 -5.90 7.95
C ASP A 69 33.91 -6.08 7.37
N LYS A 70 33.20 -7.18 7.74
CA LYS A 70 31.86 -7.48 7.26
C LYS A 70 30.86 -7.70 8.39
N ILE A 71 29.62 -7.28 8.13
CA ILE A 71 28.49 -7.48 9.03
C ILE A 71 27.27 -7.98 8.27
N ASP A 72 26.47 -8.79 8.91
CA ASP A 72 25.12 -9.10 8.47
C ASP A 72 24.16 -8.03 9.04
N VAL A 73 23.21 -7.60 8.22
CA VAL A 73 22.15 -6.68 8.63
C VAL A 73 20.83 -7.46 8.67
N ILE A 74 20.17 -7.43 9.82
CA ILE A 74 18.95 -8.19 10.06
C ILE A 74 17.80 -7.22 10.25
N TYR A 75 16.80 -7.31 9.39
CA TYR A 75 15.54 -6.60 9.52
C TYR A 75 14.51 -7.56 10.11
N SER A 76 14.11 -7.31 11.35
CA SER A 76 13.03 -8.05 12.01
C SER A 76 11.76 -7.23 11.97
N VAL A 77 10.71 -7.77 11.37
CA VAL A 77 9.41 -7.11 11.23
C VAL A 77 8.34 -7.88 11.98
N GLU A 78 7.39 -7.16 12.52
CA GLU A 78 6.17 -7.70 13.11
C GLU A 78 4.97 -7.21 12.29
N GLU A 79 4.27 -8.12 11.62
CA GLU A 79 3.18 -7.77 10.72
C GLU A 79 1.92 -7.37 11.49
N THR A 80 1.18 -6.40 10.95
CA THR A 80 -0.13 -5.99 11.45
C THR A 80 -1.24 -6.23 10.42
N GLN A 81 -2.47 -6.00 10.81
CA GLN A 81 -3.59 -6.03 9.89
C GLN A 81 -3.53 -4.85 8.93
N THR A 82 -3.61 -5.13 7.64
CA THR A 82 -3.56 -4.14 6.55
C THR A 82 -4.94 -3.95 5.90
N GLY A 83 -5.87 -4.86 6.20
CA GLY A 83 -7.24 -4.86 5.71
C GLY A 83 -8.23 -4.28 6.72
N ALA A 84 -9.26 -3.62 6.20
CA ALA A 84 -10.39 -3.11 6.97
C ALA A 84 -11.70 -3.35 6.22
N VAL A 85 -12.76 -3.66 6.97
CA VAL A 85 -14.13 -3.71 6.49
C VAL A 85 -14.91 -2.61 7.17
N SER A 86 -15.68 -1.85 6.42
CA SER A 86 -16.50 -0.76 6.91
C SER A 86 -17.97 -0.98 6.57
N PHE A 87 -18.85 -0.56 7.46
CA PHE A 87 -20.28 -0.49 7.23
C PHE A 87 -20.76 0.92 7.55
N SER A 88 -21.66 1.44 6.77
CA SER A 88 -22.23 2.78 6.96
C SER A 88 -23.73 2.78 6.75
N VAL A 89 -24.41 3.61 7.54
CA VAL A 89 -25.82 3.96 7.35
C VAL A 89 -25.89 5.46 7.28
N SER A 90 -26.52 6.00 6.26
CA SER A 90 -26.71 7.44 6.09
C SER A 90 -28.12 7.75 5.60
N HIS A 91 -28.61 8.96 5.87
CA HIS A 91 -29.87 9.45 5.36
C HIS A 91 -29.63 10.74 4.55
N SER A 92 -30.30 10.83 3.43
CA SER A 92 -30.26 12.01 2.54
C SER A 92 -31.69 12.36 2.13
N ASN A 93 -31.99 13.64 2.00
CA ASN A 93 -33.30 14.09 1.53
C ASN A 93 -33.60 13.68 0.07
N ASN A 94 -32.55 13.45 -0.72
CA ASN A 94 -32.69 13.13 -2.14
C ASN A 94 -32.73 11.63 -2.41
N TYR A 95 -32.10 10.80 -1.55
CA TYR A 95 -31.92 9.36 -1.80
C TYR A 95 -32.42 8.49 -0.68
N GLY A 96 -33.11 9.06 0.33
CA GLY A 96 -33.61 8.31 1.48
C GLY A 96 -32.50 7.73 2.36
N ILE A 97 -32.76 6.56 2.93
CA ILE A 97 -31.81 5.80 3.74
C ILE A 97 -30.87 5.05 2.81
N SER A 98 -29.57 5.20 3.05
CA SER A 98 -28.52 4.51 2.31
C SER A 98 -27.74 3.58 3.23
N LEU A 99 -27.47 2.38 2.76
CA LEU A 99 -26.59 1.41 3.39
C LEU A 99 -25.32 1.29 2.56
N GLY A 100 -24.18 1.28 3.22
CA GLY A 100 -22.87 1.11 2.57
C GLY A 100 -22.07 0.01 3.23
N ALA A 101 -21.26 -0.68 2.42
CA ALA A 101 -20.23 -1.61 2.84
C ALA A 101 -18.98 -1.38 2.03
N GLY A 102 -17.82 -1.42 2.68
CA GLY A 102 -16.53 -1.25 2.01
C GLY A 102 -15.50 -2.24 2.52
N ILE A 103 -14.61 -2.64 1.62
CA ILE A 103 -13.43 -3.45 1.91
C ILE A 103 -12.22 -2.67 1.41
N GLN A 104 -11.23 -2.51 2.26
CA GLN A 104 -9.93 -1.95 1.92
C GLN A 104 -8.84 -2.92 2.35
N GLU A 105 -7.90 -3.21 1.45
CA GLU A 105 -6.69 -3.97 1.76
C GLU A 105 -5.48 -3.25 1.13
N LYS A 106 -4.49 -2.91 1.97
CA LYS A 106 -3.30 -2.17 1.53
C LYS A 106 -2.14 -3.06 1.10
N ASN A 107 -2.20 -4.33 1.43
CA ASN A 107 -1.14 -5.29 1.15
C ASN A 107 -1.73 -6.63 0.71
N ILE A 108 -2.56 -6.59 -0.37
CA ILE A 108 -3.26 -7.77 -0.85
C ILE A 108 -2.28 -8.89 -1.22
N PHE A 109 -2.50 -10.08 -0.64
CA PHE A 109 -1.63 -11.25 -0.80
C PHE A 109 -0.14 -10.99 -0.48
N GLY A 110 0.15 -9.99 0.37
CA GLY A 110 1.52 -9.61 0.73
C GLY A 110 2.32 -8.92 -0.38
N SER A 111 1.68 -8.54 -1.48
CA SER A 111 2.32 -7.97 -2.66
C SER A 111 2.60 -6.45 -2.57
N GLY A 112 2.14 -5.80 -1.50
CA GLY A 112 2.19 -4.34 -1.36
C GLY A 112 1.21 -3.60 -2.25
N ASN A 113 0.29 -4.31 -2.92
CA ASN A 113 -0.76 -3.71 -3.74
C ASN A 113 -1.98 -3.36 -2.88
N THR A 114 -2.67 -2.30 -3.28
CA THR A 114 -3.90 -1.85 -2.61
C THR A 114 -5.12 -2.27 -3.40
N LEU A 115 -6.14 -2.76 -2.70
CA LEU A 115 -7.46 -3.07 -3.22
C LEU A 115 -8.52 -2.36 -2.38
N ASN A 116 -9.43 -1.65 -3.03
CA ASN A 116 -10.63 -1.10 -2.41
C ASN A 116 -11.86 -1.56 -3.20
N ALA A 117 -12.90 -1.93 -2.51
CA ALA A 117 -14.21 -2.22 -3.09
C ALA A 117 -15.28 -1.60 -2.18
N ASP A 118 -16.18 -0.81 -2.77
CA ASP A 118 -17.25 -0.12 -2.05
C ASP A 118 -18.59 -0.40 -2.70
N PHE A 119 -19.59 -0.64 -1.85
CA PHE A 119 -20.98 -0.86 -2.23
C PHE A 119 -21.85 0.15 -1.49
N LYS A 120 -22.75 0.78 -2.18
CA LYS A 120 -23.75 1.67 -1.62
C LYS A 120 -25.12 1.37 -2.25
N VAL A 121 -26.13 1.20 -1.41
CA VAL A 121 -27.50 0.92 -1.83
C VAL A 121 -28.43 1.87 -1.10
N SER A 122 -29.36 2.48 -1.82
CA SER A 122 -30.48 3.27 -1.28
C SER A 122 -31.74 3.08 -2.12
N GLU A 123 -32.80 3.77 -1.76
CA GLU A 123 -34.07 3.69 -2.50
C GLU A 123 -33.91 4.14 -3.96
N SER A 124 -33.17 5.22 -4.20
CA SER A 124 -33.03 5.84 -5.51
C SER A 124 -31.60 5.87 -6.04
N TYR A 125 -30.62 5.31 -5.31
CA TYR A 125 -29.21 5.35 -5.73
C TYR A 125 -28.46 4.10 -5.31
N ASN A 126 -27.94 3.39 -6.30
CA ASN A 126 -27.07 2.24 -6.10
C ASN A 126 -25.71 2.51 -6.72
N ARG A 127 -24.65 2.11 -6.04
CA ARG A 127 -23.28 2.22 -6.57
C ARG A 127 -22.41 1.07 -6.11
N VAL A 128 -21.64 0.54 -7.05
CA VAL A 128 -20.49 -0.33 -6.79
C VAL A 128 -19.26 0.32 -7.37
N SER A 129 -18.16 0.30 -6.64
CA SER A 129 -16.86 0.77 -7.13
C SER A 129 -15.75 -0.18 -6.71
N PHE A 130 -14.75 -0.25 -7.55
CA PHE A 130 -13.57 -1.06 -7.40
C PHE A 130 -12.35 -0.22 -7.75
N TYR A 131 -11.29 -0.33 -6.96
CA TYR A 131 -10.02 0.35 -7.19
C TYR A 131 -8.87 -0.56 -6.82
N PHE A 132 -7.91 -0.70 -7.72
CA PHE A 132 -6.66 -1.42 -7.51
C PHE A 132 -5.48 -0.53 -7.82
N MET A 133 -4.43 -0.60 -7.01
CA MET A 133 -3.20 0.14 -7.22
C MET A 133 -1.98 -0.74 -6.92
N ASN A 134 -1.06 -0.77 -7.87
CA ASN A 134 0.30 -1.26 -7.66
C ASN A 134 1.23 -0.04 -7.49
N PRO A 135 1.73 0.22 -6.28
CA PRO A 135 2.55 1.40 -6.01
C PRO A 135 3.99 1.27 -6.54
N ASN A 136 4.37 0.11 -7.00
CA ASN A 136 5.73 -0.19 -7.48
C ASN A 136 5.68 -1.17 -8.65
N TYR A 137 5.09 -0.71 -9.75
CA TYR A 137 4.85 -1.51 -10.95
C TYR A 137 6.16 -1.95 -11.65
N ASN A 138 7.22 -1.15 -11.53
CA ASN A 138 8.53 -1.43 -12.11
C ASN A 138 9.67 -1.05 -11.15
N ASP A 139 10.90 -1.44 -11.50
CA ASP A 139 12.12 -1.18 -10.72
C ASP A 139 12.43 0.31 -10.54
N GLN A 140 11.81 1.19 -11.33
CA GLN A 140 11.93 2.65 -11.22
C GLN A 140 10.94 3.24 -10.20
N GLY A 141 10.10 2.41 -9.59
CA GLY A 141 9.13 2.83 -8.58
C GLY A 141 7.90 3.54 -9.15
N HIS A 142 7.58 3.32 -10.43
CA HIS A 142 6.35 3.84 -11.02
C HIS A 142 5.13 3.13 -10.41
N SER A 143 4.02 3.82 -10.31
CA SER A 143 2.76 3.24 -9.84
C SER A 143 1.75 3.14 -10.98
N VAL A 144 0.89 2.12 -10.90
CA VAL A 144 -0.24 1.93 -11.80
C VAL A 144 -1.48 1.74 -10.97
N SER A 145 -2.57 2.41 -11.35
CA SER A 145 -3.88 2.20 -10.75
C SER A 145 -4.96 2.03 -11.81
N ILE A 146 -5.94 1.21 -11.47
CA ILE A 146 -7.15 1.01 -12.27
C ILE A 146 -8.35 1.10 -11.35
N GLY A 147 -9.43 1.69 -11.84
CA GLY A 147 -10.69 1.76 -11.14
C GLY A 147 -11.85 1.54 -12.11
N ALA A 148 -12.94 1.05 -11.57
CA ALA A 148 -14.21 0.91 -12.27
C ALA A 148 -15.35 1.19 -11.29
N PHE A 149 -16.41 1.81 -11.77
CA PHE A 149 -17.63 1.95 -10.98
C PHE A 149 -18.86 1.85 -11.86
N LYS A 150 -19.94 1.35 -11.27
CA LYS A 150 -21.28 1.43 -11.83
C LYS A 150 -22.16 2.14 -10.81
N SER A 151 -22.98 3.07 -11.26
CA SER A 151 -24.02 3.71 -10.46
C SER A 151 -25.33 3.76 -11.21
N GLU A 152 -26.41 3.57 -10.48
CA GLU A 152 -27.78 3.61 -10.97
C GLU A 152 -28.55 4.64 -10.10
N ILE A 153 -29.24 5.55 -10.77
CA ILE A 153 -30.11 6.54 -10.15
C ILE A 153 -31.52 6.32 -10.69
N ASN A 154 -32.46 6.01 -9.82
CA ASN A 154 -33.89 5.87 -10.15
C ASN A 154 -34.65 6.95 -9.39
N ASP A 155 -35.25 7.88 -10.08
CA ASP A 155 -36.07 8.95 -9.47
C ASP A 155 -37.54 8.72 -9.84
N ASP A 156 -38.30 8.13 -8.90
CA ASP A 156 -39.73 7.84 -9.04
C ASP A 156 -40.63 8.93 -8.42
N ASP A 157 -40.04 9.98 -7.82
CA ASP A 157 -40.78 10.96 -7.00
C ASP A 157 -41.57 12.01 -7.79
N VAL A 158 -41.45 12.03 -9.11
CA VAL A 158 -42.21 12.99 -9.95
C VAL A 158 -43.22 12.26 -10.81
N ALA A 159 -44.47 12.34 -10.44
CA ALA A 159 -45.61 11.63 -11.02
C ALA A 159 -45.83 11.77 -12.55
N GLU A 160 -45.01 12.49 -13.26
CA GLU A 160 -45.09 12.70 -14.72
C GLU A 160 -43.78 12.39 -15.48
N ASN A 161 -42.62 12.25 -14.81
CA ASN A 161 -41.35 11.96 -15.47
C ASN A 161 -40.42 11.15 -14.56
N SER A 162 -40.58 9.84 -14.49
CA SER A 162 -39.54 8.95 -13.93
C SER A 162 -38.36 8.91 -14.89
N TYR A 163 -37.14 9.08 -14.39
CA TYR A 163 -35.93 8.89 -15.17
C TYR A 163 -34.99 7.92 -14.47
N GLU A 164 -34.29 7.15 -15.26
CA GLU A 164 -33.26 6.21 -14.84
C GLU A 164 -31.95 6.66 -15.48
N ILE A 165 -30.91 6.77 -14.66
CA ILE A 165 -29.56 7.10 -15.14
C ILE A 165 -28.61 5.99 -14.71
N ASP A 166 -28.11 5.25 -15.67
CA ASP A 166 -27.03 4.30 -15.51
C ASP A 166 -25.71 4.91 -15.92
N THR A 167 -24.75 4.87 -15.03
CA THR A 167 -23.40 5.36 -15.31
C THR A 167 -22.39 4.24 -15.07
N LEU A 168 -21.57 3.96 -16.08
CA LEU A 168 -20.40 3.08 -15.96
C LEU A 168 -19.15 3.93 -16.20
N GLY A 169 -18.21 3.89 -15.28
CA GLY A 169 -16.98 4.66 -15.39
C GLY A 169 -15.74 3.80 -15.14
N PHE A 170 -14.68 4.16 -15.84
CA PHE A 170 -13.36 3.57 -15.69
C PHE A 170 -12.33 4.67 -15.43
N SER A 171 -11.32 4.35 -14.64
CA SER A 171 -10.18 5.23 -14.40
C SER A 171 -8.87 4.45 -14.57
N PHE A 172 -7.88 5.13 -15.09
CA PHE A 172 -6.51 4.62 -15.18
C PHE A 172 -5.58 5.72 -14.66
N GLY A 173 -4.66 5.34 -13.78
CA GLY A 173 -3.64 6.23 -13.25
C GLY A 173 -2.25 5.65 -13.45
N TYR A 174 -1.30 6.52 -13.80
CA TYR A 174 0.11 6.19 -13.89
C TYR A 174 0.93 7.24 -13.15
N GLY A 175 1.67 6.83 -12.12
CA GLY A 175 2.44 7.72 -11.28
C GLY A 175 3.94 7.54 -11.48
N ILE A 176 4.65 8.66 -11.56
CA ILE A 176 6.11 8.70 -11.71
C ILE A 176 6.69 9.34 -10.44
N PRO A 177 7.64 8.67 -9.75
CA PRO A 177 8.31 9.29 -8.62
C PRO A 177 9.26 10.41 -9.09
N LEU A 178 9.09 11.61 -8.56
CA LEU A 178 9.98 12.75 -8.85
C LEU A 178 11.20 12.80 -7.92
N SER A 179 11.01 12.31 -6.71
CA SER A 179 12.04 12.16 -5.69
C SER A 179 11.60 11.05 -4.73
N ASN A 180 12.48 10.68 -3.77
CA ASN A 180 12.14 9.67 -2.77
C ASN A 180 10.85 9.98 -1.95
N ASP A 181 10.37 11.21 -1.97
CA ASP A 181 9.23 11.68 -1.17
C ASP A 181 8.10 12.32 -2.00
N THR A 182 8.24 12.46 -3.33
CA THR A 182 7.26 13.16 -4.18
C THR A 182 6.90 12.34 -5.43
N ARG A 183 5.61 12.18 -5.73
CA ARG A 183 5.10 11.54 -6.95
C ARG A 183 4.18 12.50 -7.72
N ILE A 184 4.22 12.44 -9.05
CA ILE A 184 3.17 12.99 -9.93
C ILE A 184 2.25 11.81 -10.31
N ASN A 185 0.95 12.00 -10.11
CA ASN A 185 -0.12 11.07 -10.52
C ASN A 185 -0.91 11.68 -11.67
#